data_c501d7769dd3d68fa25653d497daa1c1
#
_entry.id   c501d7769dd3d68fa25653d497daa1c1
#
_cell.length_a   1.000
_cell.length_b   1.000
_cell.length_c   1.000
_cell.angle_alpha   90.00
_cell.angle_beta   90.00
_cell.angle_gamma   90.00
#
_symmetry.space_group_name_H-M   'P 1'
#
loop_
_entity.id
_entity.type
_entity.pdbx_description
1 polymer ?
#
loop_
_entity_poly.entity_id
_entity_poly.type
_entity_poly.pdbx_seq_one_letter_code
_entity_poly.pdbx_strand_id
1 'polypeptide(L)'
;MSESTANTGMNTLVAVAIAPCGTGDELSAEVAEVVRVIRESGLPNRTTSMFTEIEGDWDEVMRVVRDATFVLANKGIRTEVVLKADIRPGFTDTMNGKLERMEAQIKKQEEA
;
A
#
# COMPACT_ATOMS: atom_id res chain seq x y z
N MET A 1 6.61 24.92 1.81
CA MET A 1 5.28 24.80 1.83
C MET A 1 4.88 23.44 1.38
N SER A 2 3.81 23.19 1.63
CA SER A 2 3.42 21.86 1.40
C SER A 2 2.50 21.77 0.23
N GLU A 3 3.09 21.54 -0.84
CA GLU A 3 2.35 21.31 -2.02
C GLU A 3 1.59 20.03 -1.95
N SER A 4 1.94 19.21 -1.01
CA SER A 4 1.27 17.93 -0.89
C SER A 4 -0.18 18.05 -0.48
N THR A 5 -0.63 19.26 -0.19
CA THR A 5 -2.02 19.45 0.19
C THR A 5 -2.97 19.32 -0.98
N ALA A 6 -2.46 19.37 -2.20
CA ALA A 6 -3.33 19.21 -3.34
C ALA A 6 -3.96 17.83 -3.30
N ASN A 7 -5.26 17.79 -3.19
CA ASN A 7 -6.01 16.55 -3.19
C ASN A 7 -6.63 16.37 -4.57
N THR A 8 -6.26 15.30 -5.24
CA THR A 8 -6.76 15.05 -6.59
C THR A 8 -8.19 14.56 -6.59
N GLY A 9 -8.74 14.19 -5.45
CA GLY A 9 -10.05 13.57 -5.38
C GLY A 9 -10.05 12.11 -5.80
N MET A 10 -8.87 11.58 -6.11
CA MET A 10 -8.72 10.20 -6.57
C MET A 10 -8.28 9.33 -5.41
N ASN A 11 -9.24 8.93 -4.58
CA ASN A 11 -8.93 8.02 -3.48
C ASN A 11 -8.42 6.71 -4.06
N THR A 12 -7.25 6.29 -3.61
CA THR A 12 -6.54 5.16 -4.18
C THR A 12 -6.20 4.17 -3.08
N LEU A 13 -6.59 2.93 -3.29
CA LEU A 13 -6.17 1.81 -2.44
C LEU A 13 -5.23 0.97 -3.28
N VAL A 14 -4.00 0.77 -2.79
CA VAL A 14 -3.06 -0.11 -3.48
C VAL A 14 -2.74 -1.32 -2.62
N ALA A 15 -2.43 -2.41 -3.28
CA ALA A 15 -1.76 -3.55 -2.67
C ALA A 15 -0.41 -3.65 -3.34
N VAL A 16 0.67 -3.52 -2.59
CA VAL A 16 2.00 -3.44 -3.17
C VAL A 16 2.94 -4.42 -2.48
N ALA A 17 3.79 -5.05 -3.29
CA ALA A 17 4.88 -5.89 -2.81
C ALA A 17 6.17 -5.34 -3.40
N ILE A 18 7.11 -4.99 -2.56
CA ILE A 18 8.41 -4.43 -2.94
C ILE A 18 9.48 -5.36 -2.39
N ALA A 19 10.30 -5.91 -3.26
CA ALA A 19 11.26 -6.92 -2.84
C ALA A 19 12.59 -6.75 -3.55
N PRO A 20 13.70 -7.01 -2.83
CA PRO A 20 15.01 -7.03 -3.45
C PRO A 20 15.19 -8.30 -4.28
N CYS A 21 16.00 -8.22 -5.32
CA CYS A 21 16.34 -9.35 -6.17
C CYS A 21 17.84 -9.61 -6.09
N GLY A 22 18.18 -10.89 -6.03
CA GLY A 22 19.59 -11.28 -6.08
C GLY A 22 20.35 -11.09 -4.78
N THR A 23 19.65 -10.95 -3.67
CA THR A 23 20.28 -10.76 -2.36
C THR A 23 20.20 -12.01 -1.48
N GLY A 24 19.79 -13.16 -2.04
CA GLY A 24 19.65 -14.40 -1.30
C GLY A 24 18.20 -14.64 -0.86
N ASP A 25 18.02 -15.65 -0.04
CA ASP A 25 16.69 -16.08 0.36
C ASP A 25 16.17 -15.35 1.61
N GLU A 26 17.07 -14.83 2.43
CA GLU A 26 16.66 -14.12 3.65
C GLU A 26 16.43 -12.65 3.33
N LEU A 27 15.16 -12.25 3.30
CA LEU A 27 14.76 -10.91 2.88
C LEU A 27 14.14 -10.08 4.00
N SER A 28 14.06 -10.62 5.22
CA SER A 28 13.26 -9.94 6.25
C SER A 28 13.82 -8.59 6.64
N ALA A 29 15.14 -8.40 6.62
CA ALA A 29 15.72 -7.10 6.96
C ALA A 29 15.36 -6.04 5.92
N GLU A 30 15.47 -6.38 4.65
CA GLU A 30 15.15 -5.45 3.57
C GLU A 30 13.67 -5.13 3.53
N VAL A 31 12.83 -6.16 3.70
CA VAL A 31 11.39 -5.96 3.72
C VAL A 31 10.99 -5.08 4.90
N ALA A 32 11.64 -5.26 6.05
CA ALA A 32 11.35 -4.44 7.22
C ALA A 32 11.65 -2.96 6.96
N GLU A 33 12.75 -2.66 6.26
CA GLU A 33 13.05 -1.27 5.92
C GLU A 33 11.97 -0.64 5.05
N VAL A 34 11.52 -1.38 4.03
CA VAL A 34 10.48 -0.92 3.12
C VAL A 34 9.17 -0.66 3.88
N VAL A 35 8.76 -1.62 4.70
CA VAL A 35 7.51 -1.51 5.45
C VAL A 35 7.57 -0.35 6.44
N ARG A 36 8.73 -0.11 7.04
CA ARG A 36 8.87 0.99 7.99
C ARG A 36 8.62 2.34 7.31
N VAL A 37 9.12 2.53 6.09
CA VAL A 37 8.85 3.76 5.34
C VAL A 37 7.35 3.95 5.13
N ILE A 38 6.65 2.87 4.77
CA ILE A 38 5.21 2.93 4.57
C ILE A 38 4.50 3.32 5.88
N ARG A 39 4.88 2.69 6.98
CA ARG A 39 4.25 2.98 8.27
C ARG A 39 4.50 4.41 8.72
N GLU A 40 5.69 4.92 8.47
CA GLU A 40 6.04 6.28 8.87
C GLU A 40 5.38 7.34 8.01
N SER A 41 4.78 6.95 6.88
CA SER A 41 4.11 7.90 6.00
C SER A 41 2.87 8.52 6.64
N GLY A 42 2.28 7.86 7.61
CA GLY A 42 1.05 8.32 8.23
C GLY A 42 -0.21 7.96 7.46
N LEU A 43 -0.09 7.40 6.27
CA LEU A 43 -1.28 6.96 5.53
C LEU A 43 -1.82 5.66 6.11
N PRO A 44 -3.14 5.44 6.05
CA PRO A 44 -3.69 4.14 6.43
C PRO A 44 -2.99 3.02 5.69
N ASN A 45 -2.58 2.01 6.42
CA ASN A 45 -1.86 0.90 5.80
C ASN A 45 -2.04 -0.38 6.61
N ARG A 46 -1.84 -1.50 5.93
CA ARG A 46 -1.93 -2.82 6.55
C ARG A 46 -0.98 -3.76 5.83
N THR A 47 -0.11 -4.42 6.58
CA THR A 47 0.83 -5.37 6.01
C THR A 47 0.35 -6.79 6.28
N THR A 48 0.32 -7.59 5.22
CA THR A 48 0.05 -9.03 5.31
C THR A 48 1.30 -9.78 4.87
N SER A 49 1.22 -11.09 4.79
CA SER A 49 2.39 -11.90 4.45
C SER A 49 2.85 -11.70 3.00
N MET A 50 1.97 -11.25 2.13
CA MET A 50 2.30 -11.14 0.70
C MET A 50 2.35 -9.70 0.21
N PHE A 51 1.50 -8.84 0.75
CA PHE A 51 1.35 -7.46 0.27
C PHE A 51 1.18 -6.50 1.43
N THR A 52 1.50 -5.24 1.17
CA THR A 52 1.11 -4.14 2.05
C THR A 52 0.06 -3.31 1.32
N GLU A 53 -1.04 -3.02 2.02
CA GLU A 53 -2.08 -2.14 1.50
C GLU A 53 -1.85 -0.73 2.00
N ILE A 54 -2.07 0.26 1.14
CA ILE A 54 -1.93 1.67 1.48
C ILE A 54 -3.10 2.40 0.84
N GLU A 55 -3.69 3.34 1.58
CA GLU A 55 -4.82 4.10 1.04
C GLU A 55 -4.63 5.59 1.28
N GLY A 56 -5.03 6.37 0.28
CA GLY A 56 -4.98 7.82 0.35
C GLY A 56 -5.23 8.42 -1.01
N ASP A 57 -4.96 9.72 -1.13
CA ASP A 57 -5.00 10.36 -2.42
C ASP A 57 -3.90 9.80 -3.32
N TRP A 58 -4.18 9.72 -4.61
CA TRP A 58 -3.28 9.13 -5.60
C TRP A 58 -1.84 9.64 -5.47
N ASP A 59 -1.68 10.97 -5.40
CA ASP A 59 -0.33 11.53 -5.36
C ASP A 59 0.41 11.13 -4.09
N GLU A 60 -0.30 11.09 -2.96
CA GLU A 60 0.32 10.71 -1.70
C GLU A 60 0.71 9.24 -1.67
N VAL A 61 -0.19 8.37 -2.13
CA VAL A 61 0.07 6.94 -2.15
C VAL A 61 1.25 6.63 -3.07
N MET A 62 1.26 7.22 -4.25
CA MET A 62 2.34 6.95 -5.20
C MET A 62 3.69 7.49 -4.71
N ARG A 63 3.69 8.60 -3.98
CA ARG A 63 4.92 9.10 -3.38
C ARG A 63 5.45 8.13 -2.33
N VAL A 64 4.56 7.58 -1.51
CA VAL A 64 4.97 6.60 -0.49
C VAL A 64 5.53 5.34 -1.16
N VAL A 65 4.88 4.86 -2.22
CA VAL A 65 5.36 3.70 -2.96
C VAL A 65 6.75 3.99 -3.54
N ARG A 66 6.94 5.19 -4.11
CA ARG A 66 8.25 5.59 -4.64
C ARG A 66 9.31 5.59 -3.53
N ASP A 67 9.01 6.25 -2.43
CA ASP A 67 9.99 6.37 -1.34
C ASP A 67 10.35 5.01 -0.76
N ALA A 68 9.37 4.15 -0.59
CA ALA A 68 9.61 2.79 -0.08
C ALA A 68 10.46 1.98 -1.06
N THR A 69 10.17 2.09 -2.35
CA THR A 69 10.93 1.38 -3.38
C THR A 69 12.39 1.85 -3.40
N PHE A 70 12.59 3.16 -3.27
CA PHE A 70 13.91 3.75 -3.39
C PHE A 70 14.81 3.46 -2.18
N VAL A 71 14.23 3.01 -1.06
CA VAL A 71 15.04 2.54 0.07
C VAL A 71 16.05 1.48 -0.41
N LEU A 72 15.58 0.57 -1.24
CA LEU A 72 16.44 -0.50 -1.77
C LEU A 72 17.17 -0.07 -3.03
N ALA A 73 16.47 0.58 -3.94
CA ALA A 73 17.04 0.96 -5.23
C ALA A 73 18.21 1.93 -5.06
N ASN A 74 18.13 2.84 -4.08
CA ASN A 74 19.23 3.78 -3.82
C ASN A 74 20.47 3.10 -3.28
N LYS A 75 20.33 1.89 -2.78
CA LYS A 75 21.50 1.09 -2.35
C LYS A 75 22.12 0.31 -3.51
N GLY A 76 21.61 0.50 -4.72
CA GLY A 76 22.08 -0.26 -5.88
C GLY A 76 21.50 -1.66 -5.97
N ILE A 77 20.46 -1.94 -5.20
CA ILE A 77 19.83 -3.27 -5.18
C ILE A 77 18.76 -3.32 -6.25
N ARG A 78 18.79 -4.36 -7.08
CA ARG A 78 17.70 -4.59 -8.04
C ARG A 78 16.42 -4.83 -7.25
N THR A 79 15.38 -4.05 -7.56
CA THR A 79 14.14 -4.04 -6.79
C THR A 79 12.97 -4.29 -7.71
N GLU A 80 12.11 -5.24 -7.33
CA GLU A 80 10.89 -5.51 -8.09
C GLU A 80 9.68 -5.01 -7.31
N VAL A 81 8.73 -4.45 -8.04
CA VAL A 81 7.50 -3.92 -7.48
C VAL A 81 6.32 -4.54 -8.19
N VAL A 82 5.41 -5.12 -7.42
CA VAL A 82 4.12 -5.57 -7.93
C VAL A 82 3.07 -4.69 -7.24
N LEU A 83 2.24 -4.04 -8.02
CA LEU A 83 1.26 -3.12 -7.48
C LEU A 83 -0.08 -3.30 -8.18
N LYS A 84 -1.12 -3.40 -7.36
CA LYS A 84 -2.50 -3.35 -7.85
C LYS A 84 -3.14 -2.13 -7.22
N ALA A 85 -3.79 -1.30 -8.02
CA ALA A 85 -4.42 -0.09 -7.55
C ALA A 85 -5.90 -0.10 -7.88
N ASP A 86 -6.71 0.33 -6.91
CA ASP A 86 -8.14 0.50 -7.06
C ASP A 86 -8.45 1.96 -6.75
N ILE A 87 -8.85 2.71 -7.77
CA ILE A 87 -9.11 4.13 -7.65
C ILE A 87 -10.62 4.35 -7.59
N ARG A 88 -11.11 4.93 -6.50
CA ARG A 88 -12.54 5.21 -6.32
C ARG A 88 -12.74 6.69 -5.98
N PRO A 89 -12.96 7.52 -7.01
CA PRO A 89 -13.13 8.96 -6.79
C PRO A 89 -14.25 9.23 -5.79
N GLY A 90 -13.97 10.09 -4.83
CA GLY A 90 -14.98 10.53 -3.87
C GLY A 90 -15.23 9.58 -2.71
N PHE A 91 -14.58 8.42 -2.68
CA PHE A 91 -14.70 7.48 -1.57
C PHE A 91 -13.55 7.65 -0.60
N THR A 92 -13.71 7.11 0.60
CA THR A 92 -12.65 7.06 1.62
C THR A 92 -12.79 5.75 2.37
N ASP A 93 -11.70 5.36 3.03
CA ASP A 93 -11.68 4.16 3.89
C ASP A 93 -12.18 2.92 3.16
N THR A 94 -11.80 2.76 1.89
CA THR A 94 -12.25 1.61 1.12
C THR A 94 -11.57 0.33 1.55
N MET A 95 -10.38 0.42 2.15
CA MET A 95 -9.67 -0.73 2.67
C MET A 95 -10.52 -1.48 3.70
N ASN A 96 -11.12 -0.76 4.64
CA ASN A 96 -12.01 -1.36 5.63
C ASN A 96 -13.41 -1.57 5.09
N GLY A 97 -13.91 -0.63 4.30
CA GLY A 97 -15.25 -0.70 3.75
C GLY A 97 -15.49 -1.93 2.89
N LYS A 98 -14.48 -2.33 2.10
CA LYS A 98 -14.61 -3.53 1.28
C LYS A 98 -14.81 -4.77 2.15
N LEU A 99 -14.04 -4.87 3.22
CA LEU A 99 -14.14 -6.01 4.13
C LEU A 99 -15.48 -6.01 4.85
N GLU A 100 -15.92 -4.85 5.30
CA GLU A 100 -17.21 -4.72 5.99
C GLU A 100 -18.37 -5.12 5.10
N ARG A 101 -18.34 -4.69 3.83
CA ARG A 101 -19.42 -5.04 2.91
C ARG A 101 -19.43 -6.52 2.58
N MET A 102 -18.26 -7.12 2.45
CA MET A 102 -18.14 -8.54 2.21
C MET A 102 -18.68 -9.33 3.41
N GLU A 103 -18.28 -8.95 4.62
CA GLU A 103 -18.74 -9.63 5.82
C GLU A 103 -20.25 -9.52 5.98
N ALA A 104 -20.81 -8.35 5.64
CA ALA A 104 -22.25 -8.17 5.70
C ALA A 104 -22.98 -9.09 4.72
N GLN A 105 -22.42 -9.29 3.53
CA GLN A 105 -23.01 -10.20 2.56
C GLN A 105 -22.93 -11.67 3.01
N ILE A 106 -21.80 -12.03 3.59
CA ILE A 106 -21.64 -13.40 4.11
C ILE A 106 -22.70 -13.66 5.20
N LYS A 107 -22.87 -12.70 6.10
CA LYS A 107 -23.85 -12.83 7.17
C LYS A 107 -25.26 -12.99 6.60
N LYS A 108 -25.61 -12.22 5.59
CA LYS A 108 -26.90 -12.33 4.92
C LYS A 108 -27.10 -13.71 4.33
N GLN A 109 -26.08 -14.26 3.69
CA GLN A 109 -26.15 -15.57 3.07
C GLN A 109 -26.33 -16.67 4.12
N GLU A 110 -25.68 -16.50 5.28
CA GLU A 110 -25.81 -17.46 6.35
C GLU A 110 -27.18 -17.45 7.01
N GLU A 111 -27.87 -16.32 6.94
CA GLU A 111 -29.20 -16.16 7.53
C GLU A 111 -30.32 -16.56 6.57
N ALA A 112 -29.99 -16.83 5.33
CA ALA A 112 -31.00 -17.14 4.31
C ALA A 112 -31.50 -18.60 4.40
#